data_bd304e44886820515c7d1fce949d33e0
#
_entry.id   bd304e44886820515c7d1fce949d33e0
#
_cell.length_a   1.000
_cell.length_b   1.000
_cell.length_c   1.000
_cell.angle_alpha   90.00
_cell.angle_beta   90.00
_cell.angle_gamma   90.00
#
_symmetry.space_group_name_H-M   'P 1'
#
loop_
_entity.id
_entity.type
_entity.pdbx_description
1 polymer ?
#
loop_
_entity_poly.entity_id
_entity_poly.type
_entity_poly.pdbx_seq_one_letter_code
_entity_poly.pdbx_strand_id
1 'polypeptide(L)'
;MAAAATAPNVDYGIDAPLIARGWFGRAGWSLGGGLLFWFMNRQEYPGPSARVLGALALVALVCAGIAWWKIRSSREGKLELREQLLDQLALRGDEKVLDVGCGRGLLAIGAAKRLKTGKVTGIDVWNPQDLSGNSAEAARENAKAEGVADRVRFDAGDARKLVYPDSFFDAVISSNALHTLDDDHERERALREMLRVLKPGGRVVIFDTAETGHYAEVLRECGAQDVTLSAWTFLWCRPSRSIAARK
;
A
#
# COMPACT_ATOMS: atom_id res chain seq x y z
N MET A 1 -18.72 4.26 -7.28
CA MET A 1 -18.62 2.92 -7.90
C MET A 1 -18.41 1.90 -6.78
N ALA A 2 -19.13 0.77 -6.78
CA ALA A 2 -18.88 -0.29 -5.80
C ALA A 2 -17.52 -0.92 -6.09
N ALA A 3 -16.67 -1.08 -5.08
CA ALA A 3 -15.42 -1.83 -5.22
C ALA A 3 -15.73 -3.23 -5.75
N ALA A 4 -15.00 -3.68 -6.76
CA ALA A 4 -15.19 -5.01 -7.31
C ALA A 4 -14.96 -6.05 -6.20
N ALA A 5 -15.97 -6.88 -5.93
CA ALA A 5 -15.88 -7.90 -4.90
C ALA A 5 -14.72 -8.86 -5.21
N THR A 6 -13.91 -9.17 -4.21
CA THR A 6 -12.85 -10.19 -4.31
C THR A 6 -13.44 -11.58 -4.12
N ALA A 7 -12.79 -12.61 -4.65
CA ALA A 7 -13.16 -13.99 -4.38
C ALA A 7 -13.04 -14.32 -2.87
N PRO A 8 -13.84 -15.23 -2.31
CA PRO A 8 -13.96 -15.44 -0.88
C PRO A 8 -12.67 -15.87 -0.16
N ASN A 9 -11.65 -16.35 -0.88
CA ASN A 9 -10.39 -16.84 -0.32
C ASN A 9 -9.19 -15.92 -0.59
N VAL A 10 -9.43 -14.68 -1.04
CA VAL A 10 -8.35 -13.74 -1.37
C VAL A 10 -7.99 -12.91 -0.15
N ASP A 11 -6.72 -12.90 0.20
CA ASP A 11 -6.17 -12.08 1.28
C ASP A 11 -4.97 -11.27 0.80
N TYR A 12 -5.15 -9.98 0.65
CA TYR A 12 -4.08 -9.04 0.29
C TYR A 12 -3.24 -8.55 1.48
N GLY A 13 -3.35 -9.20 2.63
CA GLY A 13 -2.57 -8.88 3.83
C GLY A 13 -3.00 -7.61 4.56
N ILE A 14 -2.37 -7.38 5.70
CA ILE A 14 -2.50 -6.15 6.50
C ILE A 14 -1.18 -5.40 6.41
N ASP A 15 -1.25 -4.13 6.01
CA ASP A 15 -0.08 -3.27 5.86
C ASP A 15 0.46 -2.89 7.24
N ALA A 16 1.80 -2.94 7.39
CA ALA A 16 2.50 -2.65 8.64
C ALA A 16 1.86 -3.31 9.88
N PRO A 17 1.74 -4.64 9.93
CA PRO A 17 0.96 -5.36 10.95
C PRO A 17 1.45 -5.10 12.38
N LEU A 18 2.75 -4.84 12.56
CA LEU A 18 3.34 -4.52 13.87
C LEU A 18 2.83 -3.19 14.42
N ILE A 19 2.56 -2.21 13.55
CA ILE A 19 2.01 -0.91 13.95
C ILE A 19 0.57 -1.10 14.49
N ALA A 20 -0.27 -1.87 13.80
CA ALA A 20 -1.63 -2.14 14.26
C ALA A 20 -1.63 -2.88 15.61
N ARG A 21 -0.77 -3.89 15.78
CA ARG A 21 -0.59 -4.60 17.06
C ARG A 21 -0.12 -3.66 18.16
N GLY A 22 0.80 -2.74 17.86
CA GLY A 22 1.29 -1.74 18.81
C GLY A 22 0.18 -0.83 19.37
N TRP A 23 -0.79 -0.44 18.53
CA TRP A 23 -1.94 0.35 18.98
C TRP A 23 -2.87 -0.42 19.89
N PHE A 24 -3.14 -1.70 19.60
CA PHE A 24 -3.89 -2.57 20.53
C PHE A 24 -3.15 -2.78 21.85
N GLY A 25 -1.83 -2.95 21.81
CA GLY A 25 -1.00 -3.01 23.01
C GLY A 25 -1.14 -1.76 23.87
N ARG A 26 -1.05 -0.56 23.27
CA ARG A 26 -1.25 0.72 24.00
C ARG A 26 -2.65 0.81 24.62
N ALA A 27 -3.69 0.38 23.91
CA ALA A 27 -5.05 0.33 24.44
C ALA A 27 -5.13 -0.58 25.68
N GLY A 28 -4.56 -1.77 25.61
CA GLY A 28 -4.52 -2.73 26.73
C GLY A 28 -3.75 -2.19 27.94
N TRP A 29 -2.56 -1.63 27.72
CA TRP A 29 -1.76 -1.03 28.80
C TRP A 29 -2.45 0.18 29.46
N SER A 30 -3.10 1.05 28.67
CA SER A 30 -3.83 2.20 29.20
C SER A 30 -5.01 1.76 30.07
N LEU A 31 -5.80 0.80 29.62
CA LEU A 31 -6.95 0.29 30.36
C LEU A 31 -6.50 -0.49 31.60
N GLY A 32 -5.54 -1.40 31.47
CA GLY A 32 -5.02 -2.21 32.57
C GLY A 32 -4.35 -1.36 33.64
N GLY A 33 -3.52 -0.39 33.25
CA GLY A 33 -2.89 0.57 34.16
C GLY A 33 -3.91 1.44 34.89
N GLY A 34 -4.97 1.89 34.18
CA GLY A 34 -6.05 2.66 34.78
C GLY A 34 -6.84 1.88 35.81
N LEU A 35 -7.17 0.63 35.51
CA LEU A 35 -7.86 -0.29 36.43
C LEU A 35 -7.01 -0.58 37.68
N LEU A 36 -5.72 -0.86 37.49
CA LEU A 36 -4.81 -1.12 38.60
C LEU A 36 -4.69 0.12 39.50
N PHE A 37 -4.46 1.29 38.91
CA PHE A 37 -4.38 2.56 39.66
C PHE A 37 -5.66 2.84 40.44
N TRP A 38 -6.83 2.68 39.82
CA TRP A 38 -8.13 2.84 40.47
C TRP A 38 -8.28 1.85 41.63
N PHE A 39 -7.97 0.58 41.43
CA PHE A 39 -8.10 -0.46 42.45
C PHE A 39 -7.22 -0.15 43.68
N MET A 40 -6.01 0.30 43.49
CA MET A 40 -5.08 0.62 44.57
C MET A 40 -5.49 1.87 45.38
N ASN A 41 -6.11 2.86 44.73
CA ASN A 41 -6.35 4.18 45.33
C ASN A 41 -7.84 4.46 45.61
N ARG A 42 -8.77 3.56 45.27
CA ARG A 42 -10.21 3.81 45.37
C ARG A 42 -10.74 4.04 46.78
N GLN A 43 -10.07 3.52 47.79
CA GLN A 43 -10.50 3.68 49.18
C GLN A 43 -10.06 5.03 49.74
N GLU A 44 -8.86 5.47 49.43
CA GLU A 44 -8.25 6.71 49.94
C GLU A 44 -8.64 7.93 49.10
N TYR A 45 -8.68 7.76 47.79
CA TYR A 45 -8.94 8.84 46.81
C TYR A 45 -10.01 8.44 45.78
N PRO A 46 -11.28 8.20 46.17
CA PRO A 46 -12.29 7.63 45.26
C PRO A 46 -12.56 8.52 44.02
N GLY A 47 -12.68 9.83 44.21
CA GLY A 47 -12.99 10.75 43.12
C GLY A 47 -11.82 10.94 42.14
N PRO A 48 -10.60 11.22 42.59
CA PRO A 48 -9.43 11.31 41.72
C PRO A 48 -9.11 10.01 40.98
N SER A 49 -9.17 8.85 41.66
CA SER A 49 -8.86 7.56 41.03
C SER A 49 -9.87 7.18 39.92
N ALA A 50 -11.15 7.51 40.11
CA ALA A 50 -12.17 7.31 39.08
C ALA A 50 -11.94 8.22 37.85
N ARG A 51 -11.49 9.48 38.08
CA ARG A 51 -11.16 10.38 36.95
C ARG A 51 -9.98 9.90 36.14
N VAL A 52 -8.93 9.40 36.80
CA VAL A 52 -7.75 8.82 36.13
C VAL A 52 -8.17 7.56 35.33
N LEU A 53 -8.97 6.66 35.91
CA LEU A 53 -9.50 5.52 35.18
C LEU A 53 -10.29 5.96 33.95
N GLY A 54 -11.17 6.94 34.07
CA GLY A 54 -11.95 7.47 32.95
C GLY A 54 -11.06 8.05 31.84
N ALA A 55 -10.02 8.82 32.19
CA ALA A 55 -9.08 9.35 31.22
C ALA A 55 -8.30 8.25 30.49
N LEU A 56 -7.79 7.25 31.22
CA LEU A 56 -7.06 6.13 30.61
C LEU A 56 -7.96 5.20 29.79
N ALA A 57 -9.23 5.03 30.19
CA ALA A 57 -10.22 4.32 29.38
C ALA A 57 -10.51 5.06 28.06
N LEU A 58 -10.60 6.38 28.07
CA LEU A 58 -10.74 7.18 26.86
C LEU A 58 -9.52 7.02 25.94
N VAL A 59 -8.31 7.06 26.48
CA VAL A 59 -7.09 6.79 25.71
C VAL A 59 -7.12 5.39 25.09
N ALA A 60 -7.55 4.39 25.85
CA ALA A 60 -7.67 3.02 25.36
C ALA A 60 -8.67 2.92 24.20
N LEU A 61 -9.83 3.59 24.30
CA LEU A 61 -10.82 3.64 23.20
C LEU A 61 -10.27 4.31 21.95
N VAL A 62 -9.54 5.42 22.09
CA VAL A 62 -8.89 6.10 20.95
C VAL A 62 -7.87 5.19 20.29
N CYS A 63 -6.99 4.55 21.09
CA CYS A 63 -5.98 3.62 20.56
C CYS A 63 -6.63 2.41 19.86
N ALA A 64 -7.68 1.84 20.42
CA ALA A 64 -8.43 0.74 19.80
C ALA A 64 -9.12 1.19 18.50
N GLY A 65 -9.70 2.38 18.48
CA GLY A 65 -10.29 2.99 17.29
C GLY A 65 -9.27 3.18 16.16
N ILE A 66 -8.07 3.68 16.48
CA ILE A 66 -6.96 3.80 15.50
C ILE A 66 -6.55 2.43 14.98
N ALA A 67 -6.41 1.42 15.85
CA ALA A 67 -6.07 0.06 15.45
C ALA A 67 -7.13 -0.55 14.52
N TRP A 68 -8.40 -0.40 14.87
CA TRP A 68 -9.53 -0.87 14.06
C TRP A 68 -9.58 -0.17 12.71
N TRP A 69 -9.43 1.17 12.70
CA TRP A 69 -9.36 1.96 11.46
C TRP A 69 -8.24 1.47 10.53
N LYS A 70 -7.05 1.22 11.09
CA LYS A 70 -5.92 0.70 10.31
C LYS A 70 -6.21 -0.65 9.66
N ILE A 71 -6.82 -1.57 10.41
CA ILE A 71 -7.19 -2.90 9.89
C ILE A 71 -8.27 -2.79 8.82
N ARG A 72 -9.32 -1.99 9.06
CA ARG A 72 -10.40 -1.78 8.11
C ARG A 72 -9.89 -1.13 6.81
N SER A 73 -9.10 -0.08 6.93
CA SER A 73 -8.48 0.61 5.80
C SER A 73 -7.58 -0.33 4.98
N SER A 74 -6.79 -1.17 5.65
CA SER A 74 -5.93 -2.16 5.02
C SER A 74 -6.69 -3.32 4.35
N ARG A 75 -7.94 -3.57 4.70
CA ARG A 75 -8.76 -4.63 4.09
C ARG A 75 -9.71 -4.13 3.01
N GLU A 76 -10.40 -3.03 3.27
CA GLU A 76 -11.46 -2.50 2.41
C GLU A 76 -10.98 -1.28 1.60
N GLY A 77 -10.34 -0.31 2.25
CA GLY A 77 -9.92 0.94 1.62
C GLY A 77 -8.94 0.74 0.47
N LYS A 78 -8.04 -0.25 0.60
CA LYS A 78 -7.09 -0.56 -0.48
C LYS A 78 -7.75 -1.14 -1.75
N LEU A 79 -8.90 -1.78 -1.64
CA LEU A 79 -9.61 -2.28 -2.82
C LEU A 79 -10.23 -1.13 -3.61
N GLU A 80 -10.80 -0.15 -2.92
CA GLU A 80 -11.31 1.06 -3.57
C GLU A 80 -10.19 1.87 -4.21
N LEU A 81 -9.09 2.06 -3.49
CA LEU A 81 -7.91 2.74 -4.00
C LEU A 81 -7.31 2.03 -5.21
N ARG A 82 -7.26 0.69 -5.20
CA ARG A 82 -6.81 -0.10 -6.36
C ARG A 82 -7.54 0.31 -7.64
N GLU A 83 -8.86 0.39 -7.60
CA GLU A 83 -9.63 0.74 -8.79
C GLU A 83 -9.32 2.17 -9.25
N GLN A 84 -9.21 3.12 -8.31
CA GLN A 84 -8.87 4.51 -8.63
C GLN A 84 -7.47 4.63 -9.27
N LEU A 85 -6.48 3.88 -8.80
CA LEU A 85 -5.12 3.90 -9.36
C LEU A 85 -5.06 3.25 -10.75
N LEU A 86 -5.75 2.13 -10.93
CA LEU A 86 -5.81 1.43 -12.21
C LEU A 86 -6.60 2.22 -13.27
N ASP A 87 -7.57 3.04 -12.87
CA ASP A 87 -8.28 3.94 -13.80
C ASP A 87 -7.33 5.00 -14.38
N GLN A 88 -6.35 5.47 -13.61
CA GLN A 88 -5.35 6.43 -14.08
C GLN A 88 -4.40 5.85 -15.15
N LEU A 89 -4.19 4.52 -15.14
CA LEU A 89 -3.40 3.84 -16.18
C LEU A 89 -4.12 3.80 -17.53
N ALA A 90 -5.46 3.90 -17.54
CA ALA A 90 -6.32 3.83 -18.73
C ALA A 90 -5.95 2.67 -19.66
N LEU A 91 -5.89 1.46 -19.10
CA LEU A 91 -5.53 0.23 -19.80
C LEU A 91 -6.59 -0.10 -20.88
N ARG A 92 -6.14 -0.54 -22.06
CA ARG A 92 -6.97 -0.94 -23.21
C ARG A 92 -7.21 -2.44 -23.28
N GLY A 93 -6.31 -3.23 -22.65
CA GLY A 93 -6.45 -4.66 -22.48
C GLY A 93 -5.35 -5.53 -23.11
N ASP A 94 -4.39 -4.93 -23.81
CA ASP A 94 -3.28 -5.60 -24.49
C ASP A 94 -1.90 -5.25 -23.95
N GLU A 95 -1.86 -4.42 -22.90
CA GLU A 95 -0.62 -3.87 -22.35
C GLU A 95 0.24 -4.91 -21.61
N LYS A 96 1.56 -4.64 -21.63
CA LYS A 96 2.51 -5.20 -20.67
C LYS A 96 2.61 -4.24 -19.50
N VAL A 97 2.16 -4.67 -18.33
CA VAL A 97 2.14 -3.85 -17.10
C VAL A 97 3.19 -4.35 -16.12
N LEU A 98 3.92 -3.44 -15.48
CA LEU A 98 4.81 -3.73 -14.35
C LEU A 98 4.21 -3.16 -13.07
N ASP A 99 4.10 -3.99 -12.04
CA ASP A 99 3.75 -3.58 -10.66
C ASP A 99 5.01 -3.69 -9.79
N VAL A 100 5.51 -2.54 -9.31
CA VAL A 100 6.74 -2.43 -8.54
C VAL A 100 6.41 -2.35 -7.05
N GLY A 101 6.91 -3.32 -6.27
CA GLY A 101 6.49 -3.51 -4.87
C GLY A 101 5.10 -4.12 -4.81
N CYS A 102 4.88 -5.20 -5.57
CA CYS A 102 3.54 -5.76 -5.78
C CYS A 102 2.92 -6.42 -4.54
N GLY A 103 3.70 -6.69 -3.51
CA GLY A 103 3.22 -7.36 -2.31
C GLY A 103 2.48 -8.66 -2.64
N ARG A 104 1.32 -8.84 -2.07
CA ARG A 104 0.45 -10.01 -2.33
C ARG A 104 -0.40 -9.87 -3.60
N GLY A 105 0.01 -8.98 -4.52
CA GLY A 105 -0.54 -8.87 -5.87
C GLY A 105 -1.77 -7.98 -6.01
N LEU A 106 -2.06 -7.07 -5.08
CA LEU A 106 -3.28 -6.24 -5.11
C LEU A 106 -3.46 -5.49 -6.44
N LEU A 107 -2.45 -4.74 -6.88
CA LEU A 107 -2.50 -3.96 -8.11
C LEU A 107 -2.26 -4.83 -9.35
N ALA A 108 -1.29 -5.75 -9.29
CA ALA A 108 -0.99 -6.66 -10.39
C ALA A 108 -2.23 -7.49 -10.80
N ILE A 109 -2.93 -8.06 -9.82
CA ILE A 109 -4.16 -8.84 -10.05
C ILE A 109 -5.30 -7.95 -10.56
N GLY A 110 -5.46 -6.77 -9.97
CA GLY A 110 -6.44 -5.79 -10.43
C GLY A 110 -6.19 -5.35 -11.88
N ALA A 111 -4.93 -5.11 -12.26
CA ALA A 111 -4.54 -4.82 -13.63
C ALA A 111 -4.83 -6.01 -14.56
N ALA A 112 -4.46 -7.25 -14.15
CA ALA A 112 -4.69 -8.45 -14.93
C ALA A 112 -6.19 -8.71 -15.22
N LYS A 113 -7.10 -8.32 -14.32
CA LYS A 113 -8.55 -8.37 -14.56
C LYS A 113 -9.03 -7.43 -15.67
N ARG A 114 -8.31 -6.33 -15.89
CA ARG A 114 -8.63 -5.34 -16.95
C ARG A 114 -8.03 -5.69 -18.30
N LEU A 115 -7.07 -6.65 -18.32
CA LEU A 115 -6.42 -7.09 -19.56
C LEU A 115 -7.17 -8.25 -20.22
N LYS A 116 -7.15 -8.26 -21.55
CA LYS A 116 -7.69 -9.35 -22.40
C LYS A 116 -6.55 -10.25 -22.91
N THR A 117 -5.57 -9.67 -23.56
CA THR A 117 -4.39 -10.33 -24.12
C THR A 117 -3.09 -9.89 -23.48
N GLY A 118 -3.09 -8.74 -22.81
CA GLY A 118 -1.96 -8.19 -22.08
C GLY A 118 -1.50 -9.08 -20.93
N LYS A 119 -0.34 -8.76 -20.39
CA LYS A 119 0.28 -9.50 -19.27
C LYS A 119 0.77 -8.54 -18.21
N VAL A 120 0.74 -8.98 -16.97
CA VAL A 120 1.28 -8.24 -15.82
C VAL A 120 2.50 -8.95 -15.26
N THR A 121 3.50 -8.20 -14.89
CA THR A 121 4.61 -8.67 -14.07
C THR A 121 4.59 -7.89 -12.76
N GLY A 122 4.49 -8.58 -11.63
CA GLY A 122 4.69 -8.02 -10.30
C GLY A 122 6.09 -8.35 -9.81
N ILE A 123 6.78 -7.37 -9.24
CA ILE A 123 8.07 -7.59 -8.58
C ILE A 123 8.02 -7.09 -7.13
N ASP A 124 8.70 -7.80 -6.24
CA ASP A 124 8.84 -7.44 -4.84
C ASP A 124 10.12 -8.05 -4.26
N VAL A 125 10.65 -7.47 -3.20
CA VAL A 125 11.75 -8.03 -2.40
C VAL A 125 11.26 -9.03 -1.34
N TRP A 126 9.94 -9.11 -1.16
CA TRP A 126 9.23 -10.01 -0.23
C TRP A 126 9.60 -9.82 1.24
N ASN A 127 9.81 -8.57 1.66
CA ASN A 127 10.07 -8.27 3.07
C ASN A 127 8.79 -8.51 3.91
N PRO A 128 8.81 -9.42 4.91
CA PRO A 128 7.63 -9.75 5.73
C PRO A 128 7.24 -8.66 6.72
N GLN A 129 8.08 -7.63 6.93
CA GLN A 129 7.79 -6.53 7.84
C GLN A 129 6.83 -5.50 7.21
N ASP A 130 6.85 -5.37 5.89
CA ASP A 130 6.06 -4.37 5.17
C ASP A 130 4.59 -4.79 5.06
N LEU A 131 4.35 -6.07 4.82
CA LEU A 131 3.01 -6.61 4.62
C LEU A 131 2.88 -7.99 5.30
N SER A 132 1.77 -8.24 5.98
CA SER A 132 1.53 -9.53 6.63
C SER A 132 1.46 -10.67 5.61
N GLY A 133 2.30 -11.71 5.81
CA GLY A 133 2.37 -12.86 4.91
C GLY A 133 2.86 -12.49 3.50
N ASN A 134 3.74 -11.49 3.39
CA ASN A 134 4.32 -11.06 2.11
C ASN A 134 5.19 -12.16 1.51
N SER A 135 4.77 -12.70 0.36
CA SER A 135 5.51 -13.71 -0.38
C SER A 135 5.00 -13.86 -1.80
N ALA A 136 5.87 -14.30 -2.70
CA ALA A 136 5.50 -14.62 -4.08
C ALA A 136 4.42 -15.70 -4.15
N GLU A 137 4.45 -16.66 -3.23
CA GLU A 137 3.46 -17.73 -3.18
C GLU A 137 2.06 -17.19 -2.84
N ALA A 138 1.95 -16.35 -1.81
CA ALA A 138 0.68 -15.71 -1.46
C ALA A 138 0.11 -14.86 -2.62
N ALA A 139 0.97 -14.18 -3.38
CA ALA A 139 0.55 -13.44 -4.57
C ALA A 139 0.03 -14.37 -5.68
N ARG A 140 0.69 -15.51 -5.90
CA ARG A 140 0.25 -16.53 -6.88
C ARG A 140 -1.07 -17.19 -6.46
N GLU A 141 -1.24 -17.49 -5.18
CA GLU A 141 -2.49 -18.03 -4.64
C GLU A 141 -3.65 -17.05 -4.83
N ASN A 142 -3.44 -15.77 -4.54
CA ASN A 142 -4.42 -14.72 -4.80
C ASN A 142 -4.77 -14.63 -6.30
N ALA A 143 -3.78 -14.66 -7.20
CA ALA A 143 -4.01 -14.63 -8.64
C ALA A 143 -4.82 -15.83 -9.13
N LYS A 144 -4.57 -17.00 -8.54
CA LYS A 144 -5.32 -18.24 -8.82
C LYS A 144 -6.77 -18.14 -8.35
N ALA A 145 -6.97 -17.66 -7.11
CA ALA A 145 -8.30 -17.47 -6.54
C ALA A 145 -9.12 -16.42 -7.33
N GLU A 146 -8.46 -15.39 -7.86
CA GLU A 146 -9.09 -14.34 -8.69
C GLU A 146 -9.21 -14.70 -10.18
N GLY A 147 -8.75 -15.90 -10.59
CA GLY A 147 -8.90 -16.40 -11.96
C GLY A 147 -8.06 -15.69 -13.02
N VAL A 148 -6.89 -15.14 -12.63
CA VAL A 148 -5.99 -14.40 -13.53
C VAL A 148 -4.56 -14.93 -13.56
N ALA A 149 -4.32 -16.12 -13.01
CA ALA A 149 -2.97 -16.71 -12.92
C ALA A 149 -2.29 -16.90 -14.28
N ASP A 150 -3.06 -16.99 -15.36
CA ASP A 150 -2.56 -17.07 -16.73
C ASP A 150 -2.02 -15.72 -17.27
N ARG A 151 -2.39 -14.61 -16.67
CA ARG A 151 -2.09 -13.25 -17.13
C ARG A 151 -1.12 -12.48 -16.25
N VAL A 152 -0.78 -13.03 -15.07
CA VAL A 152 0.14 -12.37 -14.12
C VAL A 152 1.24 -13.33 -13.67
N ARG A 153 2.47 -12.81 -13.56
CA ARG A 153 3.59 -13.50 -12.93
C ARG A 153 4.19 -12.65 -11.82
N PHE A 154 4.81 -13.29 -10.85
CA PHE A 154 5.44 -12.65 -9.71
C PHE A 154 6.89 -13.10 -9.61
N ASP A 155 7.81 -12.14 -9.72
CA ASP A 155 9.26 -12.34 -9.72
C ASP A 155 9.88 -11.59 -8.53
N ALA A 156 10.93 -12.13 -7.92
CA ALA A 156 11.75 -11.37 -6.98
C ALA A 156 12.51 -10.28 -7.74
N GLY A 157 12.48 -9.05 -7.22
CA GLY A 157 13.14 -7.93 -7.89
C GLY A 157 13.26 -6.70 -7.01
N ASP A 158 14.31 -5.93 -7.27
CA ASP A 158 14.60 -4.67 -6.60
C ASP A 158 14.24 -3.50 -7.52
N ALA A 159 13.41 -2.57 -7.01
CA ALA A 159 13.00 -1.39 -7.75
C ALA A 159 14.17 -0.51 -8.22
N ARG A 160 15.29 -0.55 -7.47
CA ARG A 160 16.51 0.22 -7.77
C ARG A 160 17.33 -0.31 -8.93
N LYS A 161 17.03 -1.55 -9.39
CA LYS A 161 17.72 -2.21 -10.49
C LYS A 161 16.80 -3.20 -11.17
N LEU A 162 16.00 -2.73 -12.11
CA LEU A 162 15.06 -3.56 -12.85
C LEU A 162 15.80 -4.36 -13.94
N VAL A 163 15.61 -5.68 -13.97
CA VAL A 163 16.27 -6.60 -14.91
C VAL A 163 15.66 -6.57 -16.32
N TYR A 164 14.73 -5.66 -16.58
CA TYR A 164 14.04 -5.54 -17.85
C TYR A 164 14.77 -4.55 -18.79
N PRO A 165 14.67 -4.74 -20.11
CA PRO A 165 15.23 -3.81 -21.07
C PRO A 165 14.50 -2.46 -21.06
N ASP A 166 15.14 -1.46 -21.64
CA ASP A 166 14.54 -0.14 -21.85
C ASP A 166 13.27 -0.25 -22.69
N SER A 167 12.28 0.57 -22.36
CA SER A 167 11.03 0.66 -23.16
C SER A 167 10.31 -0.69 -23.35
N PHE A 168 10.21 -1.50 -22.30
CA PHE A 168 9.61 -2.83 -22.37
C PHE A 168 8.14 -2.87 -21.97
N PHE A 169 7.73 -2.06 -20.98
CA PHE A 169 6.36 -2.02 -20.45
C PHE A 169 5.54 -0.87 -21.03
N ASP A 170 4.27 -1.09 -21.24
CA ASP A 170 3.30 -0.07 -21.68
C ASP A 170 2.80 0.77 -20.50
N ALA A 171 2.77 0.18 -19.31
CA ALA A 171 2.39 0.85 -18.09
C ALA A 171 3.21 0.33 -16.89
N VAL A 172 3.49 1.23 -15.93
CA VAL A 172 4.17 0.93 -14.67
C VAL A 172 3.32 1.46 -13.54
N ILE A 173 3.14 0.67 -12.49
CA ILE A 173 2.41 1.07 -11.29
C ILE A 173 3.22 0.69 -10.05
N SER A 174 3.10 1.51 -9.00
CA SER A 174 3.67 1.21 -7.69
C SER A 174 2.78 1.79 -6.60
N SER A 175 2.60 1.07 -5.51
CA SER A 175 1.82 1.56 -4.38
C SER A 175 2.46 1.21 -3.06
N ASN A 176 2.74 2.24 -2.25
CA ASN A 176 3.33 2.10 -0.92
C ASN A 176 4.61 1.24 -0.89
N ALA A 177 5.44 1.36 -1.91
CA ALA A 177 6.70 0.62 -2.02
C ALA A 177 7.92 1.53 -1.90
N LEU A 178 7.90 2.71 -2.51
CA LEU A 178 9.09 3.55 -2.57
C LEU A 178 9.47 4.14 -1.21
N HIS A 179 8.51 4.42 -0.33
CA HIS A 179 8.80 4.94 1.02
C HIS A 179 9.51 3.93 1.93
N THR A 180 9.58 2.65 1.54
CA THR A 180 10.34 1.62 2.27
C THR A 180 11.83 1.63 1.95
N LEU A 181 12.24 2.35 0.91
CA LEU A 181 13.65 2.55 0.58
C LEU A 181 14.30 3.55 1.55
N ASP A 182 15.56 3.29 1.91
CA ASP A 182 16.21 3.93 3.05
C ASP A 182 16.38 5.45 2.88
N ASP A 183 16.73 5.91 1.67
CA ASP A 183 17.01 7.33 1.41
C ASP A 183 16.44 7.83 0.07
N ASP A 184 16.50 9.14 -0.15
CA ASP A 184 15.98 9.79 -1.35
C ASP A 184 16.72 9.36 -2.61
N HIS A 185 18.04 9.12 -2.53
CA HIS A 185 18.84 8.68 -3.66
C HIS A 185 18.40 7.30 -4.18
N GLU A 186 18.06 6.38 -3.26
CA GLU A 186 17.49 5.08 -3.63
C GLU A 186 16.11 5.21 -4.27
N ARG A 187 15.27 6.11 -3.74
CA ARG A 187 13.94 6.41 -4.30
C ARG A 187 14.04 7.00 -5.71
N GLU A 188 14.92 7.97 -5.90
CA GLU A 188 15.20 8.53 -7.22
C GLU A 188 15.69 7.48 -8.21
N ARG A 189 16.58 6.60 -7.77
CA ARG A 189 17.08 5.49 -8.60
C ARG A 189 15.96 4.57 -9.05
N ALA A 190 15.05 4.23 -8.14
CA ALA A 190 13.87 3.42 -8.47
C ALA A 190 12.95 4.14 -9.47
N LEU A 191 12.69 5.44 -9.29
CA LEU A 191 11.90 6.24 -10.22
C LEU A 191 12.52 6.29 -11.63
N ARG A 192 13.85 6.47 -11.72
CA ARG A 192 14.58 6.45 -12.99
C ARG A 192 14.48 5.08 -13.68
N GLU A 193 14.59 3.99 -12.94
CA GLU A 193 14.43 2.64 -13.46
C GLU A 193 13.01 2.37 -13.95
N MET A 194 11.98 2.81 -13.20
CA MET A 194 10.59 2.71 -13.62
C MET A 194 10.35 3.44 -14.96
N LEU A 195 10.90 4.65 -15.12
CA LEU A 195 10.81 5.38 -16.38
C LEU A 195 11.67 4.73 -17.47
N ARG A 196 12.85 4.20 -17.16
CA ARG A 196 13.71 3.53 -18.15
C ARG A 196 12.98 2.39 -18.84
N VAL A 197 12.35 1.51 -18.05
CA VAL A 197 11.64 0.33 -18.58
C VAL A 197 10.29 0.66 -19.20
N LEU A 198 9.75 1.86 -18.97
CA LEU A 198 8.50 2.32 -19.56
C LEU A 198 8.72 2.75 -21.01
N LYS A 199 7.85 2.37 -21.92
CA LYS A 199 7.87 2.77 -23.34
C LYS A 199 7.58 4.27 -23.50
N PRO A 200 8.09 4.91 -24.57
CA PRO A 200 7.62 6.24 -24.95
C PRO A 200 6.08 6.26 -25.12
N GLY A 201 5.42 7.25 -24.52
CA GLY A 201 3.97 7.36 -24.45
C GLY A 201 3.30 6.44 -23.42
N GLY A 202 4.06 5.58 -22.74
CA GLY A 202 3.59 4.74 -21.65
C GLY A 202 3.21 5.55 -20.40
N ARG A 203 2.43 4.96 -19.52
CA ARG A 203 1.93 5.61 -18.28
C ARG A 203 2.56 5.03 -17.05
N VAL A 204 2.89 5.90 -16.10
CA VAL A 204 3.31 5.52 -14.76
C VAL A 204 2.34 6.12 -13.73
N VAL A 205 1.94 5.29 -12.77
CA VAL A 205 1.14 5.72 -11.61
C VAL A 205 1.83 5.25 -10.34
N ILE A 206 2.12 6.19 -9.45
CA ILE A 206 2.76 5.93 -8.16
C ILE A 206 1.83 6.44 -7.07
N PHE A 207 1.56 5.63 -6.07
CA PHE A 207 0.82 6.03 -4.87
C PHE A 207 1.70 5.83 -3.66
N ASP A 208 1.90 6.88 -2.87
CA ASP A 208 2.74 6.78 -1.69
C ASP A 208 2.32 7.77 -0.58
N THR A 209 2.86 7.54 0.63
CA THR A 209 2.57 8.31 1.84
C THR A 209 3.51 9.48 2.05
N ALA A 210 4.71 9.44 1.49
CA ALA A 210 5.76 10.44 1.70
C ALA A 210 6.33 10.93 0.37
N GLU A 211 6.99 12.06 0.40
CA GLU A 211 7.88 12.60 -0.66
C GLU A 211 7.26 12.67 -2.07
N THR A 212 5.94 12.52 -2.20
CA THR A 212 5.27 12.51 -3.50
C THR A 212 5.48 13.79 -4.32
N GLY A 213 5.74 14.93 -3.65
CA GLY A 213 6.16 16.16 -4.31
C GLY A 213 7.52 16.00 -4.99
N HIS A 214 8.49 15.49 -4.23
CA HIS A 214 9.84 15.20 -4.73
C HIS A 214 9.82 14.15 -5.85
N TYR A 215 9.04 13.09 -5.71
CA TYR A 215 8.88 12.09 -6.79
C TYR A 215 8.37 12.72 -8.09
N ALA A 216 7.43 13.66 -8.01
CA ALA A 216 6.92 14.35 -9.18
C ALA A 216 7.99 15.25 -9.83
N GLU A 217 8.88 15.87 -9.05
CA GLU A 217 10.02 16.64 -9.52
C GLU A 217 11.02 15.73 -10.25
N VAL A 218 11.43 14.63 -9.64
CA VAL A 218 12.34 13.64 -10.26
C VAL A 218 11.78 13.10 -11.58
N LEU A 219 10.47 12.79 -11.63
CA LEU A 219 9.84 12.33 -12.87
C LEU A 219 9.93 13.38 -13.99
N ARG A 220 9.72 14.68 -13.66
CA ARG A 220 9.87 15.80 -14.63
C ARG A 220 11.31 15.95 -15.10
N GLU A 221 12.27 15.91 -14.19
CA GLU A 221 13.70 15.95 -14.52
C GLU A 221 14.12 14.80 -15.44
N CYS A 222 13.50 13.64 -15.30
CA CYS A 222 13.70 12.49 -16.17
C CYS A 222 12.95 12.56 -17.50
N GLY A 223 12.26 13.70 -17.78
CA GLY A 223 11.57 13.93 -19.04
C GLY A 223 10.13 13.43 -19.10
N ALA A 224 9.55 13.00 -17.96
CA ALA A 224 8.15 12.62 -17.92
C ALA A 224 7.23 13.83 -18.16
N GLN A 225 6.19 13.59 -18.94
CA GLN A 225 5.17 14.59 -19.32
C GLN A 225 3.87 14.36 -18.54
N ASP A 226 2.98 15.35 -18.55
CA ASP A 226 1.65 15.29 -17.91
C ASP A 226 1.71 14.87 -16.43
N VAL A 227 2.78 15.27 -15.71
CA VAL A 227 2.98 14.91 -14.31
C VAL A 227 1.93 15.59 -13.43
N THR A 228 0.99 14.83 -12.91
CA THR A 228 -0.12 15.28 -12.07
C THR A 228 -0.08 14.64 -10.70
N LEU A 229 -0.50 15.39 -9.69
CA LEU A 229 -0.66 14.92 -8.31
C LEU A 229 -2.16 14.91 -7.97
N SER A 230 -2.65 13.83 -7.40
CA SER A 230 -4.03 13.79 -6.88
C SER A 230 -4.19 14.64 -5.62
N ALA A 231 -5.42 14.87 -5.21
CA ALA A 231 -5.72 15.31 -3.85
C ALA A 231 -5.25 14.27 -2.84
N TRP A 232 -5.02 14.71 -1.59
CA TRP A 232 -4.69 13.81 -0.50
C TRP A 232 -5.89 12.91 -0.16
N THR A 233 -5.61 11.64 0.09
CA THR A 233 -6.58 10.66 0.57
C THR A 233 -6.12 10.02 1.86
N PHE A 234 -7.08 9.58 2.67
CA PHE A 234 -6.85 8.84 3.92
C PHE A 234 -7.37 7.39 3.83
N LEU A 235 -7.69 6.92 2.62
CA LEU A 235 -8.22 5.57 2.41
C LEU A 235 -7.27 4.47 2.89
N TRP A 236 -5.98 4.77 3.02
CA TRP A 236 -4.95 3.81 3.46
C TRP A 236 -4.26 4.22 4.78
N CYS A 237 -4.98 4.66 5.79
CA CYS A 237 -4.46 4.92 7.15
C CYS A 237 -3.46 6.07 7.31
N ARG A 238 -2.90 6.60 6.25
CA ARG A 238 -1.97 7.73 6.23
C ARG A 238 -2.38 8.71 5.14
N PRO A 239 -2.10 10.00 5.32
CA PRO A 239 -2.22 10.94 4.22
C PRO A 239 -1.35 10.46 3.06
N SER A 240 -1.97 10.18 1.93
CA SER A 240 -1.30 9.65 0.75
C SER A 240 -1.91 10.25 -0.50
N ARG A 241 -1.19 10.27 -1.60
CA ARG A 241 -1.70 10.71 -2.90
C ARG A 241 -1.02 9.99 -4.05
N SER A 242 -1.65 10.00 -5.21
CA SER A 242 -1.06 9.45 -6.42
C SER A 242 -0.35 10.51 -7.25
N ILE A 243 0.65 10.04 -7.98
CA ILE A 243 1.32 10.77 -9.06
C ILE A 243 1.02 9.98 -10.32
N ALA A 244 0.51 10.63 -11.35
CA ALA A 244 0.38 10.04 -12.67
C ALA A 244 1.22 10.84 -13.67
N ALA A 245 1.91 10.14 -14.57
CA ALA A 245 2.73 10.77 -15.61
C ALA A 245 2.80 9.89 -16.88
N ARG A 246 3.34 10.47 -17.95
CA ARG A 246 3.69 9.78 -19.20
C ARG A 246 5.19 9.90 -19.46
N LYS A 247 5.75 8.87 -20.07
CA LYS A 247 7.11 8.97 -20.62
C LYS A 247 7.09 9.56 -22.00
#